data_6c111fdc61999dd7258ca3c3314cc492
#
_entry.id   6c111fdc61999dd7258ca3c3314cc492
#
_cell.length_a   1.000
_cell.length_b   1.000
_cell.length_c   1.000
_cell.angle_alpha   90.00
_cell.angle_beta   90.00
_cell.angle_gamma   90.00
#
_symmetry.space_group_name_H-M   'P 1'
#
loop_
_entity.id
_entity.type
_entity.pdbx_description
1 polymer ?
#
loop_
_entity_poly.entity_id
_entity_poly.type
_entity_poly.pdbx_seq_one_letter_code
_entity_poly.pdbx_strand_id
1 'polypeptide(L)'
;MTARPARWSPDSEPSARFPGLVDRYLRRAIPDPSRVPYRVRVTQRGRMRMKPGGRWMRFHATEDFQVRSVAFSWRARFTGPLSVLTAVDEYAAGTGRLRVRLLGVVPIATAGGPATARAQAQRYLSELFWAPHAIVGNPELRWRVLGEHAVEVSTMVAGSPVAVRIDFDDLGDISTVSTPARTRLVGSTAVDTAWAGRVSDFATIGGIRVPTRAEVGWQLPDGPFVYWQGHVTDIELRND
;
A
#
# COMPACT_ATOMS: atom_id res chain seq x y z
N MET A 1 -4.82 -33.79 -10.79
CA MET A 1 -5.86 -32.76 -11.05
C MET A 1 -5.97 -31.91 -9.80
N THR A 2 -5.26 -30.80 -9.74
CA THR A 2 -5.41 -29.81 -8.65
C THR A 2 -6.65 -28.98 -8.93
N ALA A 3 -7.65 -29.08 -8.07
CA ALA A 3 -8.86 -28.28 -8.15
C ALA A 3 -8.48 -26.80 -8.20
N ARG A 4 -8.95 -26.09 -9.21
CA ARG A 4 -8.85 -24.64 -9.31
C ARG A 4 -9.54 -24.06 -8.06
N PRO A 5 -8.87 -23.21 -7.25
CA PRO A 5 -9.53 -22.62 -6.09
C PRO A 5 -10.80 -21.90 -6.56
N ALA A 6 -11.89 -22.11 -5.84
CA ALA A 6 -13.17 -21.47 -6.12
C ALA A 6 -12.96 -19.96 -6.26
N ARG A 7 -13.50 -19.35 -7.32
CA ARG A 7 -13.46 -17.90 -7.50
C ARG A 7 -14.24 -17.26 -6.36
N TRP A 8 -13.63 -16.29 -5.69
CA TRP A 8 -14.35 -15.46 -4.74
C TRP A 8 -15.48 -14.71 -5.46
N SER A 9 -16.66 -14.66 -4.85
CA SER A 9 -17.81 -13.90 -5.34
C SER A 9 -18.47 -13.18 -4.17
N PRO A 10 -18.99 -11.95 -4.37
CA PRO A 10 -19.75 -11.23 -3.34
C PRO A 10 -21.00 -11.97 -2.88
N ASP A 11 -21.60 -12.78 -3.75
CA ASP A 11 -22.83 -13.53 -3.49
C ASP A 11 -22.58 -14.92 -2.90
N SER A 12 -21.30 -15.34 -2.77
CA SER A 12 -20.96 -16.62 -2.15
C SER A 12 -21.11 -16.53 -0.62
N GLU A 13 -21.32 -17.67 0.05
CA GLU A 13 -21.19 -17.78 1.50
C GLU A 13 -19.84 -17.19 1.97
N PRO A 14 -19.73 -16.65 3.23
CA PRO A 14 -18.47 -16.11 3.74
C PRO A 14 -17.32 -17.07 3.48
N SER A 15 -16.31 -16.58 2.80
CA SER A 15 -15.20 -17.43 2.36
C SER A 15 -14.37 -17.86 3.57
N ALA A 16 -14.20 -19.16 3.77
CA ALA A 16 -13.23 -19.69 4.75
C ALA A 16 -11.78 -19.21 4.49
N ARG A 17 -11.53 -18.57 3.35
CA ARG A 17 -10.21 -18.04 2.96
C ARG A 17 -9.86 -16.72 3.65
N PHE A 18 -10.85 -15.91 4.03
CA PHE A 18 -10.64 -14.60 4.61
C PHE A 18 -11.32 -14.47 5.97
N PRO A 19 -10.73 -13.70 6.93
CA PRO A 19 -11.47 -13.25 8.10
C PRO A 19 -12.75 -12.52 7.70
N GLY A 20 -13.81 -12.64 8.50
CA GLY A 20 -15.11 -12.04 8.20
C GLY A 20 -15.06 -10.51 7.96
N LEU A 21 -14.14 -9.79 8.63
CA LEU A 21 -13.90 -8.37 8.38
C LEU A 21 -13.41 -8.11 6.96
N VAL A 22 -12.44 -8.90 6.50
CA VAL A 22 -11.86 -8.78 5.16
C VAL A 22 -12.88 -9.14 4.09
N ASP A 23 -13.64 -10.23 4.28
CA ASP A 23 -14.69 -10.65 3.36
C ASP A 23 -15.77 -9.56 3.21
N ARG A 24 -16.22 -8.97 4.32
CA ARG A 24 -17.19 -7.87 4.33
C ARG A 24 -16.67 -6.64 3.56
N TYR A 25 -15.42 -6.27 3.79
CA TYR A 25 -14.77 -5.20 3.04
C TYR A 25 -14.73 -5.49 1.53
N LEU A 26 -14.30 -6.68 1.13
CA LEU A 26 -14.19 -7.08 -0.27
C LEU A 26 -15.52 -7.03 -1.02
N ARG A 27 -16.63 -7.45 -0.40
CA ARG A 27 -17.99 -7.37 -0.99
C ARG A 27 -18.38 -5.94 -1.34
N ARG A 28 -17.91 -4.97 -0.58
CA ARG A 28 -18.15 -3.54 -0.84
C ARG A 28 -17.13 -2.95 -1.82
N ALA A 29 -15.88 -3.42 -1.74
CA ALA A 29 -14.78 -2.88 -2.54
C ALA A 29 -14.78 -3.38 -3.99
N ILE A 30 -15.29 -4.59 -4.26
CA ILE A 30 -15.33 -5.22 -5.59
C ILE A 30 -16.79 -5.51 -5.97
N PRO A 31 -17.53 -4.54 -6.55
CA PRO A 31 -18.93 -4.78 -6.95
C PRO A 31 -19.07 -5.78 -8.10
N ASP A 32 -18.09 -5.83 -9.01
CA ASP A 32 -18.05 -6.79 -10.12
C ASP A 32 -16.85 -7.75 -9.99
N PRO A 33 -17.05 -8.95 -9.42
CA PRO A 33 -15.99 -9.93 -9.23
C PRO A 33 -15.62 -10.68 -10.53
N SER A 34 -16.36 -10.50 -11.61
CA SER A 34 -16.04 -11.11 -12.91
C SER A 34 -14.78 -10.53 -13.53
N ARG A 35 -14.45 -9.28 -13.19
CA ARG A 35 -13.24 -8.59 -13.63
C ARG A 35 -12.08 -8.91 -12.70
N VAL A 36 -11.22 -9.83 -13.11
CA VAL A 36 -10.00 -10.19 -12.36
C VAL A 36 -8.78 -9.66 -13.12
N PRO A 37 -8.28 -8.48 -12.77
CA PRO A 37 -7.11 -7.89 -13.43
C PRO A 37 -5.82 -8.63 -13.05
N TYR A 38 -4.79 -8.47 -13.86
CA TYR A 38 -3.42 -8.84 -13.46
C TYR A 38 -2.76 -7.73 -12.64
N ARG A 39 -3.16 -6.48 -12.89
CA ARG A 39 -2.59 -5.29 -12.28
C ARG A 39 -3.66 -4.25 -11.98
N VAL A 40 -3.51 -3.57 -10.86
CA VAL A 40 -4.28 -2.36 -10.52
C VAL A 40 -3.34 -1.17 -10.62
N ARG A 41 -3.65 -0.21 -11.51
CA ARG A 41 -2.94 1.07 -11.60
C ARG A 41 -3.73 2.14 -10.88
N VAL A 42 -3.07 2.86 -10.00
CA VAL A 42 -3.62 3.97 -9.22
C VAL A 42 -2.90 5.25 -9.61
N THR A 43 -3.65 6.27 -10.02
CA THR A 43 -3.10 7.61 -10.26
C THR A 43 -3.38 8.49 -9.05
N GLN A 44 -2.34 9.16 -8.58
CA GLN A 44 -2.36 9.92 -7.34
C GLN A 44 -1.80 11.33 -7.53
N ARG A 45 -2.33 12.26 -6.75
CA ARG A 45 -1.71 13.55 -6.49
C ARG A 45 -1.61 13.78 -4.99
N GLY A 46 -0.59 14.50 -4.56
CA GLY A 46 -0.43 14.71 -3.15
C GLY A 46 0.72 15.64 -2.80
N ARG A 47 1.12 15.56 -1.56
CA ARG A 47 2.27 16.28 -1.03
C ARG A 47 3.03 15.43 -0.03
N MET A 48 4.34 15.63 0.03
CA MET A 48 5.18 15.00 1.04
C MET A 48 6.24 15.98 1.57
N ARG A 49 6.76 15.70 2.74
CA ARG A 49 7.85 16.45 3.39
C ARG A 49 8.84 15.48 4.02
N MET A 50 10.10 15.88 4.08
CA MET A 50 11.20 14.98 4.49
C MET A 50 11.51 15.03 5.99
N LYS A 51 11.07 16.08 6.70
CA LYS A 51 11.33 16.27 8.14
C LYS A 51 10.19 17.04 8.82
N PRO A 52 10.01 16.89 10.13
CA PRO A 52 9.10 17.73 10.91
C PRO A 52 9.35 19.21 10.65
N GLY A 53 8.28 20.01 10.51
CA GLY A 53 8.37 21.43 10.15
C GLY A 53 8.87 21.72 8.73
N GLY A 54 9.27 20.70 7.97
CA GLY A 54 9.79 20.85 6.62
C GLY A 54 8.73 21.27 5.60
N ARG A 55 9.21 21.86 4.49
CA ARG A 55 8.35 22.32 3.40
C ARG A 55 7.66 21.13 2.71
N TRP A 56 6.36 21.26 2.43
CA TRP A 56 5.62 20.33 1.62
C TRP A 56 5.99 20.47 0.13
N MET A 57 6.30 19.34 -0.49
CA MET A 57 6.54 19.22 -1.93
C MET A 57 5.34 18.52 -2.55
N ARG A 58 4.71 19.14 -3.56
CA ARG A 58 3.59 18.52 -4.31
C ARG A 58 4.13 17.50 -5.29
N PHE A 59 3.34 16.43 -5.54
CA PHE A 59 3.67 15.41 -6.53
C PHE A 59 2.44 14.96 -7.31
N HIS A 60 2.69 14.39 -8.49
CA HIS A 60 1.82 13.50 -9.22
C HIS A 60 2.50 12.15 -9.33
N ALA A 61 1.75 11.07 -9.13
CA ALA A 61 2.31 9.73 -9.15
C ALA A 61 1.37 8.72 -9.81
N THR A 62 1.96 7.66 -10.32
CA THR A 62 1.27 6.43 -10.69
C THR A 62 1.84 5.27 -9.88
N GLU A 63 0.98 4.37 -9.46
CA GLU A 63 1.35 3.17 -8.73
C GLU A 63 0.71 1.96 -9.38
N ASP A 64 1.52 0.97 -9.71
CA ASP A 64 1.09 -0.30 -10.25
C ASP A 64 1.20 -1.40 -9.18
N PHE A 65 0.10 -2.02 -8.81
CA PHE A 65 0.05 -3.19 -7.92
C PHE A 65 -0.12 -4.46 -8.73
N GLN A 66 0.72 -5.46 -8.50
CA GLN A 66 0.48 -6.81 -9.01
C GLN A 66 -0.59 -7.50 -8.16
N VAL A 67 -1.53 -8.17 -8.84
CA VAL A 67 -2.66 -8.82 -8.16
C VAL A 67 -2.30 -10.20 -7.61
N ARG A 68 -1.31 -10.88 -8.21
CA ARG A 68 -1.00 -12.29 -7.89
C ARG A 68 0.31 -12.50 -7.14
N SER A 69 1.03 -11.42 -6.87
CA SER A 69 2.30 -11.46 -6.12
C SER A 69 2.46 -10.19 -5.32
N VAL A 70 3.28 -10.24 -4.26
CA VAL A 70 3.67 -9.06 -3.52
C VAL A 70 4.66 -8.28 -4.36
N ALA A 71 4.15 -7.38 -5.21
CA ALA A 71 4.96 -6.53 -6.05
C ALA A 71 4.23 -5.24 -6.42
N PHE A 72 4.96 -4.13 -6.43
CA PHE A 72 4.44 -2.83 -6.86
C PHE A 72 5.55 -1.96 -7.46
N SER A 73 5.13 -0.90 -8.16
CA SER A 73 6.03 0.15 -8.62
C SER A 73 5.31 1.50 -8.55
N TRP A 74 5.80 2.37 -7.68
CA TRP A 74 5.34 3.75 -7.54
C TRP A 74 6.30 4.70 -8.22
N ARG A 75 5.80 5.57 -9.09
CA ARG A 75 6.57 6.57 -9.84
C ARG A 75 5.99 7.94 -9.61
N ALA A 76 6.77 8.82 -9.02
CA ALA A 76 6.35 10.19 -8.72
C ALA A 76 7.21 11.23 -9.44
N ARG A 77 6.55 12.30 -9.87
CA ARG A 77 7.18 13.54 -10.32
C ARG A 77 6.75 14.64 -9.35
N PHE A 78 7.72 15.31 -8.77
CA PHE A 78 7.48 16.48 -7.93
C PHE A 78 7.24 17.71 -8.77
N THR A 79 6.39 18.64 -8.28
CA THR A 79 5.97 19.86 -8.97
C THR A 79 6.29 21.10 -8.15
N GLY A 80 6.36 22.27 -8.81
CA GLY A 80 6.75 23.54 -8.20
C GLY A 80 8.23 23.90 -8.43
N PRO A 81 8.86 24.69 -7.57
CA PRO A 81 10.26 25.11 -7.75
C PRO A 81 11.27 23.96 -7.81
N LEU A 82 10.86 22.77 -7.33
CA LEU A 82 11.61 21.52 -7.40
C LEU A 82 11.04 20.54 -8.44
N SER A 83 10.38 21.03 -9.47
CA SER A 83 9.71 20.23 -10.51
C SER A 83 10.62 19.30 -11.32
N VAL A 84 11.88 19.25 -10.97
CA VAL A 84 12.93 18.44 -11.56
C VAL A 84 13.21 17.13 -10.82
N LEU A 85 12.52 16.89 -9.68
CA LEU A 85 12.69 15.66 -8.92
C LEU A 85 11.74 14.57 -9.40
N THR A 86 12.29 13.36 -9.56
CA THR A 86 11.52 12.13 -9.76
C THR A 86 11.89 11.10 -8.70
N ALA A 87 10.93 10.31 -8.27
CA ALA A 87 11.16 9.18 -7.38
C ALA A 87 10.52 7.92 -7.96
N VAL A 88 11.23 6.81 -7.85
CA VAL A 88 10.75 5.47 -8.17
C VAL A 88 10.95 4.60 -6.94
N ASP A 89 9.86 4.03 -6.45
CA ASP A 89 9.83 3.13 -5.32
C ASP A 89 9.19 1.82 -5.75
N GLU A 90 9.90 0.71 -5.59
CA GLU A 90 9.48 -0.55 -6.16
C GLU A 90 9.84 -1.75 -5.28
N TYR A 91 8.99 -2.77 -5.35
CA TYR A 91 9.24 -4.08 -4.75
C TYR A 91 8.80 -5.18 -5.69
N ALA A 92 9.65 -6.16 -5.89
CA ALA A 92 9.32 -7.39 -6.60
C ALA A 92 10.29 -8.52 -6.21
N ALA A 93 9.78 -9.75 -6.14
CA ALA A 93 10.59 -10.96 -5.92
C ALA A 93 11.58 -10.82 -4.74
N GLY A 94 11.10 -10.30 -3.60
CA GLY A 94 11.91 -10.13 -2.39
C GLY A 94 12.90 -8.97 -2.42
N THR A 95 12.92 -8.17 -3.49
CA THR A 95 13.86 -7.05 -3.65
C THR A 95 13.12 -5.72 -3.63
N GLY A 96 13.50 -4.84 -2.68
CA GLY A 96 13.01 -3.47 -2.60
C GLY A 96 14.06 -2.47 -3.11
N ARG A 97 13.61 -1.44 -3.82
CA ARG A 97 14.47 -0.37 -4.34
C ARG A 97 13.77 0.98 -4.26
N LEU A 98 14.51 1.99 -3.82
CA LEU A 98 14.10 3.40 -3.91
C LEU A 98 15.16 4.15 -4.70
N ARG A 99 14.74 4.95 -5.68
CA ARG A 99 15.60 5.81 -6.48
C ARG A 99 14.99 7.20 -6.57
N VAL A 100 15.75 8.21 -6.19
CA VAL A 100 15.39 9.61 -6.38
C VAL A 100 16.40 10.27 -7.32
N ARG A 101 15.90 10.96 -8.33
CA ARG A 101 16.72 11.61 -9.36
C ARG A 101 16.35 13.08 -9.53
N LEU A 102 17.37 13.90 -9.78
CA LEU A 102 17.24 15.29 -10.23
C LEU A 102 17.23 15.30 -11.76
N LEU A 103 16.34 16.07 -12.37
CA LEU A 103 16.15 16.16 -13.84
C LEU A 103 15.93 14.79 -14.51
N GLY A 104 15.46 13.80 -13.73
CA GLY A 104 15.26 12.43 -14.23
C GLY A 104 16.55 11.62 -14.47
N VAL A 105 17.72 12.23 -14.41
CA VAL A 105 19.01 11.61 -14.76
C VAL A 105 20.03 11.55 -13.63
N VAL A 106 20.20 12.62 -12.85
CA VAL A 106 21.19 12.69 -11.77
C VAL A 106 20.70 11.97 -10.52
N PRO A 107 21.30 10.86 -10.07
CA PRO A 107 20.91 10.19 -8.84
C PRO A 107 21.20 11.06 -7.62
N ILE A 108 20.17 11.28 -6.77
CA ILE A 108 20.31 12.01 -5.49
C ILE A 108 20.32 11.06 -4.32
N ALA A 109 19.44 10.05 -4.37
CA ALA A 109 19.34 9.04 -3.34
C ALA A 109 18.96 7.68 -3.95
N THR A 110 19.55 6.64 -3.39
CA THR A 110 19.22 5.25 -3.67
C THR A 110 19.17 4.47 -2.36
N ALA A 111 18.20 3.56 -2.25
CA ALA A 111 18.15 2.61 -1.15
C ALA A 111 17.82 1.23 -1.70
N GLY A 112 18.38 0.20 -1.06
CA GLY A 112 18.19 -1.21 -1.38
C GLY A 112 18.60 -2.10 -0.20
N GLY A 113 18.66 -3.40 -0.45
CA GLY A 113 19.02 -4.39 0.56
C GLY A 113 17.85 -4.84 1.45
N PRO A 114 18.13 -5.71 2.45
CA PRO A 114 17.09 -6.40 3.23
C PRO A 114 16.13 -5.46 3.99
N ALA A 115 16.64 -4.39 4.59
CA ALA A 115 15.83 -3.41 5.32
C ALA A 115 14.87 -2.66 4.38
N THR A 116 15.33 -2.28 3.19
CA THR A 116 14.48 -1.68 2.16
C THR A 116 13.43 -2.67 1.66
N ALA A 117 13.81 -3.92 1.38
CA ALA A 117 12.89 -4.95 0.94
C ALA A 117 11.75 -5.16 1.95
N ARG A 118 12.08 -5.24 3.26
CA ARG A 118 11.09 -5.32 4.35
C ARG A 118 10.16 -4.11 4.37
N ALA A 119 10.71 -2.89 4.30
CA ALA A 119 9.92 -1.66 4.31
C ALA A 119 8.99 -1.55 3.10
N GLN A 120 9.43 -2.01 1.92
CA GLN A 120 8.61 -2.00 0.71
C GLN A 120 7.52 -3.08 0.72
N ALA A 121 7.80 -4.26 1.25
CA ALA A 121 6.75 -5.27 1.46
C ALA A 121 5.69 -4.76 2.44
N GLN A 122 6.08 -4.08 3.55
CA GLN A 122 5.13 -3.43 4.45
C GLN A 122 4.30 -2.36 3.73
N ARG A 123 4.90 -1.61 2.81
CA ARG A 123 4.18 -0.63 1.99
C ARG A 123 3.10 -1.30 1.15
N TYR A 124 3.45 -2.34 0.38
CA TYR A 124 2.47 -3.10 -0.41
C TYR A 124 1.30 -3.59 0.45
N LEU A 125 1.59 -4.17 1.61
CA LEU A 125 0.55 -4.68 2.54
C LEU A 125 -0.33 -3.56 3.08
N SER A 126 0.25 -2.39 3.38
CA SER A 126 -0.50 -1.25 3.92
C SER A 126 -1.33 -0.51 2.88
N GLU A 127 -1.10 -0.71 1.60
CA GLU A 127 -1.80 -0.03 0.50
C GLU A 127 -2.81 -0.95 -0.24
N LEU A 128 -3.06 -2.17 0.28
CA LEU A 128 -4.03 -3.12 -0.27
C LEU A 128 -5.45 -2.56 -0.42
N PHE A 129 -5.80 -1.53 0.33
CA PHE A 129 -7.08 -0.84 0.22
C PHE A 129 -7.27 -0.15 -1.14
N TRP A 130 -6.21 0.16 -1.88
CA TRP A 130 -6.29 0.67 -3.26
C TRP A 130 -6.30 -0.44 -4.32
N ALA A 131 -5.93 -1.66 -3.93
CA ALA A 131 -5.88 -2.81 -4.81
C ALA A 131 -6.62 -4.02 -4.21
N PRO A 132 -7.95 -3.92 -3.94
CA PRO A 132 -8.69 -5.00 -3.29
C PRO A 132 -8.65 -6.32 -4.07
N HIS A 133 -8.47 -6.29 -5.39
CA HIS A 133 -8.25 -7.50 -6.20
C HIS A 133 -6.95 -8.24 -5.81
N ALA A 134 -5.93 -7.53 -5.29
CA ALA A 134 -4.73 -8.18 -4.78
C ALA A 134 -5.00 -8.94 -3.47
N ILE A 135 -5.94 -8.49 -2.64
CA ILE A 135 -6.39 -9.27 -1.47
C ILE A 135 -6.95 -10.61 -1.92
N VAL A 136 -7.81 -10.61 -2.96
CA VAL A 136 -8.44 -11.82 -3.50
C VAL A 136 -7.44 -12.68 -4.28
N GLY A 137 -6.60 -12.06 -5.10
CA GLY A 137 -5.77 -12.76 -6.10
C GLY A 137 -4.41 -13.24 -5.60
N ASN A 138 -3.86 -12.65 -4.54
CA ASN A 138 -2.50 -12.91 -4.10
C ASN A 138 -2.40 -14.10 -3.13
N PRO A 139 -1.78 -15.22 -3.53
CA PRO A 139 -1.62 -16.39 -2.65
C PRO A 139 -0.51 -16.23 -1.59
N GLU A 140 0.31 -15.18 -1.67
CA GLU A 140 1.39 -14.92 -0.72
C GLU A 140 0.89 -14.26 0.57
N LEU A 141 -0.35 -13.73 0.58
CA LEU A 141 -0.93 -13.05 1.74
C LEU A 141 -1.44 -14.07 2.76
N ARG A 142 -1.16 -13.80 4.03
CA ARG A 142 -1.65 -14.55 5.19
C ARG A 142 -2.41 -13.59 6.10
N TRP A 143 -3.51 -14.06 6.66
CA TRP A 143 -4.41 -13.26 7.48
C TRP A 143 -4.55 -13.84 8.87
N ARG A 144 -4.58 -12.98 9.88
CA ARG A 144 -4.82 -13.33 11.28
C ARG A 144 -5.77 -12.31 11.90
N VAL A 145 -6.80 -12.78 12.57
CA VAL A 145 -7.70 -11.92 13.35
C VAL A 145 -6.98 -11.42 14.59
N LEU A 146 -7.03 -10.12 14.86
CA LEU A 146 -6.47 -9.49 16.05
C LEU A 146 -7.53 -9.06 17.06
N GLY A 147 -8.79 -8.93 16.62
CA GLY A 147 -9.91 -8.50 17.43
C GLY A 147 -11.14 -8.23 16.58
N GLU A 148 -12.15 -7.63 17.19
CA GLU A 148 -13.45 -7.39 16.57
C GLU A 148 -13.38 -6.46 15.34
N HIS A 149 -12.45 -5.49 15.36
CA HIS A 149 -12.29 -4.49 14.30
C HIS A 149 -10.89 -4.52 13.64
N ALA A 150 -10.10 -5.56 13.90
CA ALA A 150 -8.72 -5.58 13.42
C ALA A 150 -8.26 -6.95 12.92
N VAL A 151 -7.47 -6.90 11.85
CA VAL A 151 -6.74 -8.06 11.31
C VAL A 151 -5.28 -7.70 11.11
N GLU A 152 -4.46 -8.74 10.99
CA GLU A 152 -3.09 -8.64 10.50
C GLU A 152 -3.02 -9.28 9.12
N VAL A 153 -2.38 -8.60 8.18
CA VAL A 153 -1.95 -9.17 6.91
C VAL A 153 -0.44 -9.31 6.91
N SER A 154 0.05 -10.45 6.43
CA SER A 154 1.49 -10.71 6.36
C SER A 154 1.90 -11.43 5.09
N THR A 155 3.19 -11.34 4.77
CA THR A 155 3.88 -12.07 3.71
C THR A 155 5.29 -12.44 4.15
N MET A 156 5.97 -13.31 3.39
CA MET A 156 7.35 -13.70 3.67
C MET A 156 8.34 -12.86 2.84
N VAL A 157 9.38 -12.33 3.49
CA VAL A 157 10.49 -11.61 2.85
C VAL A 157 11.79 -12.23 3.33
N ALA A 158 12.57 -12.81 2.44
CA ALA A 158 13.84 -13.48 2.76
C ALA A 158 13.73 -14.47 3.93
N GLY A 159 12.64 -15.26 3.99
CA GLY A 159 12.43 -16.27 5.04
C GLY A 159 11.87 -15.72 6.36
N SER A 160 11.64 -14.41 6.48
CA SER A 160 11.07 -13.78 7.68
C SER A 160 9.68 -13.21 7.42
N PRO A 161 8.72 -13.31 8.35
CA PRO A 161 7.41 -12.71 8.19
C PRO A 161 7.49 -11.18 8.30
N VAL A 162 6.75 -10.51 7.43
CA VAL A 162 6.54 -9.06 7.43
C VAL A 162 5.05 -8.82 7.53
N ALA A 163 4.61 -8.01 8.47
CA ALA A 163 3.20 -7.84 8.77
C ALA A 163 2.80 -6.37 8.92
N VAL A 164 1.50 -6.14 8.67
CA VAL A 164 0.80 -4.86 8.87
C VAL A 164 -0.54 -5.15 9.53
N ARG A 165 -0.89 -4.37 10.53
CA ARG A 165 -2.21 -4.32 11.13
C ARG A 165 -3.14 -3.46 10.28
N ILE A 166 -4.36 -3.91 10.06
CA ILE A 166 -5.43 -3.20 9.39
C ILE A 166 -6.61 -3.10 10.37
N ASP A 167 -7.06 -1.88 10.64
CA ASP A 167 -8.23 -1.63 11.45
C ASP A 167 -9.40 -1.19 10.55
N PHE A 168 -10.60 -1.63 10.91
CA PHE A 168 -11.84 -1.33 10.22
C PHE A 168 -12.71 -0.44 11.10
N ASP A 169 -13.52 0.42 10.48
CA ASP A 169 -14.55 1.17 11.15
C ASP A 169 -15.84 0.33 11.32
N ASP A 170 -16.84 0.91 11.98
CA ASP A 170 -18.14 0.26 12.25
C ASP A 170 -18.92 -0.05 10.96
N LEU A 171 -18.60 0.64 9.85
CA LEU A 171 -19.18 0.37 8.53
C LEU A 171 -18.49 -0.79 7.81
N GLY A 172 -17.37 -1.30 8.36
CA GLY A 172 -16.54 -2.34 7.76
C GLY A 172 -15.61 -1.83 6.66
N ASP A 173 -15.32 -0.54 6.63
CA ASP A 173 -14.31 0.05 5.77
C ASP A 173 -12.96 0.08 6.49
N ILE A 174 -11.86 -0.06 5.74
CA ILE A 174 -10.53 0.12 6.29
C ILE A 174 -10.35 1.58 6.70
N SER A 175 -10.00 1.81 7.96
CA SER A 175 -9.81 3.16 8.52
C SER A 175 -8.33 3.49 8.76
N THR A 176 -7.57 2.49 9.24
CA THR A 176 -6.18 2.67 9.64
C THR A 176 -5.35 1.45 9.26
N VAL A 177 -4.10 1.70 8.89
CA VAL A 177 -3.08 0.67 8.70
C VAL A 177 -1.87 1.03 9.55
N SER A 178 -1.22 0.04 10.19
CA SER A 178 -0.10 0.34 11.07
C SER A 178 0.89 -0.82 11.20
N THR A 179 2.10 -0.48 11.58
CA THR A 179 3.12 -1.46 12.00
C THR A 179 3.97 -0.85 13.12
N PRO A 180 4.32 -1.62 14.16
CA PRO A 180 5.14 -1.11 15.26
C PRO A 180 6.60 -0.87 14.84
N ALA A 181 7.06 -1.51 13.76
CA ALA A 181 8.45 -1.48 13.33
C ALA A 181 8.56 -1.41 11.82
N ARG A 182 8.65 -0.20 11.28
CA ARG A 182 9.01 0.05 9.87
C ARG A 182 10.37 0.71 9.83
N THR A 183 11.26 0.19 9.01
CA THR A 183 12.60 0.76 8.88
C THR A 183 12.55 2.11 8.18
N ARG A 184 13.14 3.12 8.80
CA ARG A 184 13.43 4.43 8.21
C ARG A 184 14.92 4.77 8.35
N LEU A 185 15.43 5.58 7.44
CA LEU A 185 16.79 6.12 7.57
C LEU A 185 16.77 7.40 8.41
N VAL A 186 17.63 7.44 9.43
CA VAL A 186 17.95 8.62 10.24
C VAL A 186 19.43 8.92 10.01
N GLY A 187 19.73 9.88 9.13
CA GLY A 187 21.08 9.99 8.57
C GLY A 187 21.41 8.77 7.73
N SER A 188 22.49 8.07 8.07
CA SER A 188 22.91 6.79 7.46
C SER A 188 22.42 5.56 8.23
N THR A 189 21.76 5.73 9.37
CA THR A 189 21.36 4.62 10.24
C THR A 189 19.94 4.16 9.94
N ALA A 190 19.75 2.88 9.78
CA ALA A 190 18.43 2.25 9.67
C ALA A 190 17.84 2.07 11.07
N VAL A 191 16.67 2.65 11.32
CA VAL A 191 15.97 2.63 12.62
C VAL A 191 14.56 2.14 12.42
N ASP A 192 14.17 1.11 13.14
CA ASP A 192 12.78 0.64 13.18
C ASP A 192 11.95 1.62 14.01
N THR A 193 10.90 2.14 13.40
CA THR A 193 10.04 3.17 13.98
C THR A 193 8.58 2.79 13.74
N ALA A 194 7.72 3.00 14.73
CA ALA A 194 6.28 2.81 14.57
C ALA A 194 5.74 3.75 13.48
N TRP A 195 4.87 3.20 12.63
CA TRP A 195 4.31 3.87 11.47
C TRP A 195 2.81 3.59 11.35
N ALA A 196 2.07 4.59 10.92
CA ALA A 196 0.64 4.45 10.69
C ALA A 196 0.18 5.27 9.48
N GLY A 197 -0.89 4.79 8.85
CA GLY A 197 -1.64 5.48 7.81
C GLY A 197 -3.12 5.52 8.15
N ARG A 198 -3.81 6.60 7.77
CA ARG A 198 -5.26 6.75 7.83
C ARG A 198 -5.81 6.95 6.44
N VAL A 199 -6.99 6.40 6.20
CA VAL A 199 -7.69 6.53 4.92
C VAL A 199 -9.12 7.00 5.13
N SER A 200 -9.66 7.72 4.15
CA SER A 200 -11.02 8.28 4.19
C SER A 200 -11.56 8.55 2.79
N ASP A 201 -12.82 9.05 2.76
CA ASP A 201 -13.48 9.54 1.53
C ASP A 201 -13.60 8.43 0.48
N PHE A 202 -14.31 7.34 0.84
CA PHE A 202 -14.50 6.22 -0.08
C PHE A 202 -15.38 6.60 -1.27
N ALA A 203 -14.91 6.25 -2.47
CA ALA A 203 -15.65 6.43 -3.73
C ALA A 203 -15.40 5.26 -4.68
N THR A 204 -16.30 5.08 -5.65
CA THR A 204 -16.11 4.12 -6.74
C THR A 204 -15.35 4.79 -7.87
N ILE A 205 -14.15 4.27 -8.16
CA ILE A 205 -13.27 4.72 -9.24
C ILE A 205 -12.82 3.48 -10.01
N GLY A 206 -12.87 3.51 -11.35
CA GLY A 206 -12.43 2.39 -12.18
C GLY A 206 -13.20 1.08 -11.96
N GLY A 207 -14.40 1.15 -11.34
CA GLY A 207 -15.24 -0.01 -11.07
C GLY A 207 -14.97 -0.69 -9.71
N ILE A 208 -14.11 -0.11 -8.86
CA ILE A 208 -13.87 -0.57 -7.48
C ILE A 208 -14.08 0.57 -6.48
N ARG A 209 -14.54 0.22 -5.27
CA ARG A 209 -14.74 1.18 -4.19
C ARG A 209 -13.50 1.23 -3.29
N VAL A 210 -12.87 2.38 -3.23
CA VAL A 210 -11.60 2.60 -2.51
C VAL A 210 -11.62 3.92 -1.75
N PRO A 211 -10.77 4.09 -0.72
CA PRO A 211 -10.56 5.41 -0.11
C PRO A 211 -9.83 6.31 -1.10
N THR A 212 -10.33 7.53 -1.28
CA THR A 212 -9.70 8.50 -2.16
C THR A 212 -8.67 9.36 -1.46
N ARG A 213 -8.67 9.44 -0.13
CA ARG A 213 -7.67 10.15 0.67
C ARG A 213 -6.91 9.21 1.57
N ALA A 214 -5.62 9.48 1.68
CA ALA A 214 -4.76 8.82 2.66
C ALA A 214 -3.70 9.77 3.18
N GLU A 215 -3.31 9.57 4.44
CA GLU A 215 -2.12 10.18 5.03
C GLU A 215 -1.33 9.14 5.81
N VAL A 216 -0.01 9.26 5.77
CA VAL A 216 0.88 8.36 6.48
C VAL A 216 1.95 9.10 7.25
N GLY A 217 2.37 8.54 8.37
CA GLY A 217 3.32 9.19 9.27
C GLY A 217 4.06 8.22 10.19
N TRP A 218 5.14 8.73 10.73
CA TRP A 218 5.93 8.09 11.79
C TRP A 218 5.36 8.48 13.15
N GLN A 219 5.34 7.53 14.07
CA GLN A 219 5.05 7.79 15.48
C GLN A 219 6.39 8.07 16.17
N LEU A 220 6.71 9.36 16.33
CA LEU A 220 7.96 9.78 16.96
C LEU A 220 7.74 10.06 18.46
N PRO A 221 8.79 10.08 19.29
CA PRO A 221 8.67 10.44 20.71
C PRO A 221 7.98 11.78 20.95
N ASP A 222 8.23 12.76 20.08
CA ASP A 222 7.64 14.10 20.16
C ASP A 222 6.23 14.19 19.51
N GLY A 223 5.64 13.06 19.15
CA GLY A 223 4.33 12.97 18.53
C GLY A 223 4.35 12.53 17.06
N PRO A 224 3.16 12.36 16.44
CA PRO A 224 3.05 11.86 15.08
C PRO A 224 3.62 12.84 14.06
N PHE A 225 4.45 12.32 13.16
CA PHE A 225 4.99 13.07 12.02
C PHE A 225 4.36 12.59 10.72
N VAL A 226 3.28 13.22 10.29
CA VAL A 226 2.68 13.00 8.95
C VAL A 226 3.62 13.57 7.90
N TYR A 227 4.16 12.70 7.04
CA TYR A 227 5.11 13.09 6.01
C TYR A 227 4.57 12.99 4.59
N TRP A 228 3.48 12.26 4.37
CA TRP A 228 2.85 12.07 3.07
C TRP A 228 1.33 12.20 3.19
N GLN A 229 0.72 12.88 2.23
CA GLN A 229 -0.72 13.00 2.08
C GLN A 229 -1.04 12.87 0.59
N GLY A 230 -1.98 12.00 0.24
CA GLY A 230 -2.36 11.73 -1.13
C GLY A 230 -3.85 11.67 -1.36
N HIS A 231 -4.20 11.89 -2.63
CA HIS A 231 -5.55 11.77 -3.16
C HIS A 231 -5.50 10.95 -4.45
N VAL A 232 -6.29 9.88 -4.49
CA VAL A 232 -6.48 9.05 -5.70
C VAL A 232 -7.37 9.79 -6.68
N THR A 233 -6.93 9.91 -7.91
CA THR A 233 -7.66 10.61 -8.98
C THR A 233 -8.19 9.68 -10.05
N ASP A 234 -7.57 8.50 -10.21
CA ASP A 234 -7.99 7.49 -11.18
C ASP A 234 -7.52 6.09 -10.78
N ILE A 235 -8.26 5.07 -11.22
CA ILE A 235 -7.89 3.65 -11.08
C ILE A 235 -8.20 2.91 -12.38
N GLU A 236 -7.23 2.16 -12.86
CA GLU A 236 -7.36 1.31 -14.04
C GLU A 236 -7.13 -0.16 -13.65
N LEU A 237 -8.07 -1.03 -13.99
CA LEU A 237 -7.92 -2.48 -13.90
C LEU A 237 -7.34 -3.01 -15.20
N ARG A 238 -6.10 -3.52 -15.16
CA ARG A 238 -5.33 -3.92 -16.34
C ARG A 238 -5.14 -5.42 -16.44
N ASN A 239 -5.18 -5.94 -17.66
CA ASN A 239 -5.01 -7.36 -17.99
C ASN A 239 -3.69 -7.65 -18.74
N ASP A 240 -2.80 -6.66 -18.80
CA ASP A 240 -1.46 -6.69 -19.42
C ASP A 240 -0.34 -6.46 -18.38
#